data_eda1b0c131d5f16c443c56477cf1e5c9
#
_entry.id   eda1b0c131d5f16c443c56477cf1e5c9
#
_cell.length_a   1.000
_cell.length_b   1.000
_cell.length_c   1.000
_cell.angle_alpha   90.00
_cell.angle_beta   90.00
_cell.angle_gamma   90.00
#
_symmetry.space_group_name_H-M   'P 1'
#
loop_
_entity.id
_entity.type
_entity.pdbx_description
1 polymer ?
#
loop_
_entity_poly.entity_id
_entity_poly.type
_entity_poly.pdbx_seq_one_letter_code
_entity_poly.pdbx_strand_id
1 'polypeptide(L)'
;MKMEQACRFRTDEAGYMVCARSQGLTADNENNLGYFNSTMTSLFEKDGSGPRMGQSILSYAVSEENGGRRDFLIAKSTMRSDIKGRASIFTHAYFMGLDEYARCMETDPSAIYGIDTGDMMTAQSGSQLPPKETVLRGGFELSVLREKYGLTDERYALLLYNVYQAVAGGGSLALLTQLPLSQTQDMVREVAYCAAMGMLPGLRWRLTCSSAADTRAAICVSSKAGGGGMGIPLCTFDLDDGGRRLEEDPFVAELFRYLASAAPEERRQMLLDMQYILGELVPLEYASLEMIATAYHMRKMNDGNRPENDVYDRVVGNLLLCGRVPSANQETVNKLLIWMLKRQNAALPKRIMELSVDRCVKQAQADAAGGRELCDCVCRLLQYSRSAEQL
;
A
#
# COMPACT_ATOMS: atom_id res chain seq x y z
N MET A 1 1.27 -0.95 -23.65
CA MET A 1 0.77 -2.11 -22.86
C MET A 1 -0.62 -2.43 -23.36
N LYS A 2 -0.97 -3.71 -23.44
CA LYS A 2 -2.24 -4.18 -23.99
C LYS A 2 -3.09 -4.77 -22.87
N MET A 3 -4.31 -4.27 -22.69
CA MET A 3 -5.24 -4.72 -21.64
C MET A 3 -6.51 -5.29 -22.26
N GLU A 4 -7.05 -6.34 -21.67
CA GLU A 4 -8.38 -6.81 -22.01
C GLU A 4 -9.43 -5.82 -21.47
N GLN A 5 -10.63 -5.79 -22.07
CA GLN A 5 -11.66 -4.86 -21.64
C GLN A 5 -13.06 -5.46 -21.66
N ALA A 6 -13.91 -5.00 -20.76
CA ALA A 6 -15.32 -5.36 -20.73
C ALA A 6 -16.21 -4.20 -20.32
N CYS A 7 -17.44 -4.21 -20.80
CA CYS A 7 -18.49 -3.32 -20.40
C CYS A 7 -19.63 -4.10 -19.76
N ARG A 8 -20.12 -3.62 -18.60
CA ARG A 8 -21.25 -4.19 -17.90
C ARG A 8 -22.33 -3.14 -17.72
N PHE A 9 -23.53 -3.50 -18.08
CA PHE A 9 -24.69 -2.62 -18.01
C PHE A 9 -25.99 -3.40 -17.78
N ARG A 10 -27.05 -2.70 -17.36
CA ARG A 10 -28.37 -3.31 -17.18
C ARG A 10 -29.10 -3.37 -18.52
N THR A 11 -29.45 -4.60 -18.95
CA THR A 11 -30.33 -4.85 -20.08
C THR A 11 -31.74 -5.14 -19.62
N ASP A 12 -32.72 -5.06 -20.54
CA ASP A 12 -34.12 -5.35 -20.22
C ASP A 12 -34.41 -6.83 -20.00
N GLU A 13 -33.68 -7.71 -20.69
CA GLU A 13 -33.95 -9.14 -20.72
C GLU A 13 -33.25 -9.89 -19.58
N ALA A 14 -32.02 -9.53 -19.25
CA ALA A 14 -31.20 -10.31 -18.34
C ALA A 14 -30.72 -9.54 -17.09
N GLY A 15 -31.16 -8.28 -16.90
CA GLY A 15 -30.64 -7.45 -15.82
C GLY A 15 -29.21 -6.98 -16.07
N TYR A 16 -28.34 -6.96 -15.05
CA TYR A 16 -26.93 -6.57 -15.19
C TYR A 16 -26.12 -7.70 -15.85
N MET A 17 -25.55 -7.44 -17.00
CA MET A 17 -24.70 -8.39 -17.73
C MET A 17 -23.52 -7.71 -18.41
N VAL A 18 -22.51 -8.49 -18.78
CA VAL A 18 -21.43 -8.04 -19.68
C VAL A 18 -22.01 -7.91 -21.09
N CYS A 19 -22.10 -6.69 -21.59
CA CYS A 19 -22.72 -6.37 -22.86
C CYS A 19 -21.71 -6.23 -24.01
N ALA A 20 -20.43 -6.08 -23.71
CA ALA A 20 -19.33 -6.09 -24.67
C ALA A 20 -18.04 -6.49 -23.99
N ARG A 21 -17.17 -7.26 -24.68
CA ARG A 21 -15.90 -7.73 -24.10
C ARG A 21 -14.85 -8.01 -25.15
N SER A 22 -13.59 -8.00 -24.73
CA SER A 22 -12.48 -8.51 -25.54
C SER A 22 -12.46 -10.05 -25.53
N GLN A 23 -11.84 -10.61 -26.55
CA GLN A 23 -11.82 -12.05 -26.78
C GLN A 23 -10.96 -12.81 -25.74
N GLY A 24 -9.95 -12.16 -25.16
CA GLY A 24 -9.05 -12.74 -24.16
C GLY A 24 -9.63 -12.80 -22.74
N LEU A 25 -10.82 -12.24 -22.49
CA LEU A 25 -11.45 -12.29 -21.17
C LEU A 25 -11.97 -13.68 -20.83
N THR A 26 -11.73 -14.09 -19.58
CA THR A 26 -12.19 -15.35 -19.01
C THR A 26 -13.52 -15.15 -18.28
N ALA A 27 -14.19 -16.27 -17.93
CA ALA A 27 -15.37 -16.22 -17.08
C ALA A 27 -15.08 -15.62 -15.69
N ASP A 28 -13.86 -15.83 -15.17
CA ASP A 28 -13.44 -15.25 -13.88
C ASP A 28 -13.36 -13.73 -13.94
N ASN A 29 -12.82 -13.15 -15.03
CA ASN A 29 -12.82 -11.70 -15.24
C ASN A 29 -14.24 -11.12 -15.22
N GLU A 30 -15.21 -11.81 -15.86
CA GLU A 30 -16.62 -11.39 -15.89
C GLU A 30 -17.26 -11.46 -14.50
N ASN A 31 -16.97 -12.52 -13.73
CA ASN A 31 -17.43 -12.68 -12.36
C ASN A 31 -16.86 -11.59 -11.46
N ASN A 32 -15.56 -11.29 -11.58
CA ASN A 32 -14.90 -10.22 -10.86
C ASN A 32 -15.50 -8.85 -11.16
N LEU A 33 -15.81 -8.57 -12.43
CA LEU A 33 -16.51 -7.35 -12.83
C LEU A 33 -17.94 -7.30 -12.26
N GLY A 34 -18.61 -8.46 -12.20
CA GLY A 34 -19.94 -8.59 -11.60
C GLY A 34 -19.95 -8.23 -10.12
N TYR A 35 -19.02 -8.79 -9.37
CA TYR A 35 -18.82 -8.50 -7.95
C TYR A 35 -18.45 -7.02 -7.72
N PHE A 36 -17.47 -6.50 -8.46
CA PHE A 36 -17.09 -5.09 -8.40
C PHE A 36 -18.28 -4.16 -8.64
N ASN A 37 -19.07 -4.41 -9.69
CA ASN A 37 -20.22 -3.57 -10.04
C ASN A 37 -21.34 -3.60 -8.97
N SER A 38 -21.57 -4.73 -8.31
CA SER A 38 -22.57 -4.83 -7.25
C SER A 38 -22.24 -3.94 -6.05
N THR A 39 -20.97 -3.82 -5.73
CA THR A 39 -20.48 -2.95 -4.65
C THR A 39 -20.52 -1.48 -5.03
N MET A 40 -20.30 -1.13 -6.32
CA MET A 40 -20.43 0.25 -6.79
C MET A 40 -21.85 0.80 -6.61
N THR A 41 -22.89 -0.04 -6.72
CA THR A 41 -24.28 0.37 -6.52
C THR A 41 -24.45 1.07 -5.17
N SER A 42 -23.88 0.50 -4.10
CA SER A 42 -24.01 1.06 -2.75
C SER A 42 -23.28 2.42 -2.58
N LEU A 43 -22.24 2.69 -3.36
CA LEU A 43 -21.50 3.95 -3.31
C LEU A 43 -22.28 5.11 -3.97
N PHE A 44 -23.05 4.81 -5.02
CA PHE A 44 -23.91 5.81 -5.66
C PHE A 44 -25.20 6.08 -4.86
N GLU A 45 -25.68 5.13 -4.06
CA GLU A 45 -26.92 5.24 -3.30
C GLU A 45 -26.76 6.01 -1.98
N LYS A 46 -25.56 6.07 -1.41
CA LYS A 46 -25.30 6.60 -0.05
C LYS A 46 -25.11 8.10 0.06
N ASP A 47 -25.06 8.81 -1.03
CA ASP A 47 -24.83 10.27 -1.07
C ASP A 47 -26.05 11.10 -0.54
N GLY A 48 -27.11 10.48 -0.03
CA GLY A 48 -28.28 11.19 0.52
C GLY A 48 -29.07 12.08 -0.44
N SER A 49 -28.47 12.47 -1.57
CA SER A 49 -29.08 13.27 -2.65
C SER A 49 -29.66 12.41 -3.78
N GLY A 50 -29.56 11.08 -3.66
CA GLY A 50 -29.87 10.15 -4.74
C GLY A 50 -28.82 10.10 -5.84
N PRO A 51 -28.82 9.06 -6.68
CA PRO A 51 -27.83 8.91 -7.75
C PRO A 51 -28.00 10.00 -8.80
N ARG A 52 -26.92 10.79 -9.01
CA ARG A 52 -26.91 11.85 -10.03
C ARG A 52 -26.47 11.29 -11.37
N MET A 53 -27.32 11.44 -12.39
CA MET A 53 -27.02 11.02 -13.76
C MET A 53 -25.74 11.68 -14.27
N GLY A 54 -24.88 10.89 -14.89
CA GLY A 54 -23.56 11.33 -15.40
C GLY A 54 -22.44 11.32 -14.35
N GLN A 55 -22.75 11.09 -13.08
CA GLN A 55 -21.72 10.93 -12.05
C GLN A 55 -20.89 9.67 -12.31
N SER A 56 -19.58 9.77 -12.17
CA SER A 56 -18.65 8.65 -12.43
C SER A 56 -17.69 8.46 -11.29
N ILE A 57 -17.41 7.19 -11.00
CA ILE A 57 -16.39 6.73 -10.04
C ILE A 57 -15.30 6.01 -10.84
N LEU A 58 -14.04 6.40 -10.63
CA LEU A 58 -12.87 5.71 -11.15
C LEU A 58 -12.22 4.92 -10.02
N SER A 59 -11.92 3.64 -10.28
CA SER A 59 -11.29 2.76 -9.30
C SER A 59 -10.17 1.96 -9.93
N TYR A 60 -9.08 1.80 -9.20
CA TYR A 60 -7.97 0.91 -9.45
C TYR A 60 -8.03 -0.18 -8.37
N ALA A 61 -8.41 -1.38 -8.73
CA ALA A 61 -8.72 -2.44 -7.78
C ALA A 61 -8.04 -3.77 -8.14
N VAL A 62 -7.78 -4.58 -7.13
CA VAL A 62 -7.41 -5.99 -7.29
C VAL A 62 -8.65 -6.81 -6.98
N SER A 63 -8.98 -7.78 -7.83
CA SER A 63 -10.12 -8.66 -7.60
C SER A 63 -9.88 -9.55 -6.37
N GLU A 64 -10.93 -9.79 -5.59
CA GLU A 64 -10.88 -10.77 -4.51
C GLU A 64 -10.84 -12.19 -5.07
N GLU A 65 -10.18 -13.09 -4.34
CA GLU A 65 -10.01 -14.46 -4.73
C GLU A 65 -11.27 -15.28 -4.41
N ASN A 66 -12.14 -15.47 -5.39
CA ASN A 66 -13.26 -16.42 -5.31
C ASN A 66 -12.87 -17.77 -5.94
N GLY A 67 -11.72 -18.33 -5.53
CA GLY A 67 -11.23 -19.62 -6.04
C GLY A 67 -10.62 -19.57 -7.45
N GLY A 68 -10.41 -18.38 -8.02
CA GLY A 68 -9.89 -18.16 -9.35
C GLY A 68 -8.67 -17.23 -9.40
N ARG A 69 -8.31 -16.83 -10.60
CA ARG A 69 -7.20 -15.93 -10.87
C ARG A 69 -7.47 -14.53 -10.31
N ARG A 70 -6.50 -13.96 -9.59
CA ARG A 70 -6.53 -12.53 -9.22
C ARG A 70 -6.15 -11.68 -10.42
N ASP A 71 -6.97 -10.69 -10.71
CA ASP A 71 -6.71 -9.69 -11.74
C ASP A 71 -6.65 -8.29 -11.12
N PHE A 72 -5.86 -7.44 -11.74
CA PHE A 72 -5.96 -6.02 -11.54
C PHE A 72 -6.95 -5.44 -12.55
N LEU A 73 -7.78 -4.51 -12.10
CA LEU A 73 -8.73 -3.81 -12.97
C LEU A 73 -8.70 -2.30 -12.75
N ILE A 74 -8.80 -1.56 -13.85
CA ILE A 74 -9.14 -0.13 -13.85
C ILE A 74 -10.59 -0.04 -14.30
N ALA A 75 -11.48 0.42 -13.44
CA ALA A 75 -12.91 0.47 -13.73
C ALA A 75 -13.45 1.89 -13.60
N LYS A 76 -14.22 2.31 -14.58
CA LYS A 76 -15.02 3.54 -14.53
C LYS A 76 -16.50 3.18 -14.51
N SER A 77 -17.13 3.44 -13.38
CA SER A 77 -18.57 3.22 -13.18
C SER A 77 -19.30 4.55 -13.30
N THR A 78 -20.28 4.64 -14.16
CA THR A 78 -21.04 5.87 -14.44
C THR A 78 -22.52 5.63 -14.25
N MET A 79 -23.19 6.53 -13.54
CA MET A 79 -24.64 6.48 -13.39
C MET A 79 -25.32 6.96 -14.68
N ARG A 80 -26.17 6.11 -15.26
CA ARG A 80 -26.91 6.37 -16.51
C ARG A 80 -28.36 5.94 -16.41
N SER A 81 -29.19 6.41 -17.33
CA SER A 81 -30.51 5.84 -17.54
C SER A 81 -30.42 4.57 -18.38
N ASP A 82 -31.11 3.51 -17.96
CA ASP A 82 -31.37 2.36 -18.83
C ASP A 82 -32.42 2.71 -19.89
N ILE A 83 -32.76 1.74 -20.77
CA ILE A 83 -33.73 1.91 -21.85
C ILE A 83 -35.12 2.33 -21.32
N LYS A 84 -35.46 1.94 -20.07
CA LYS A 84 -36.74 2.30 -19.43
C LYS A 84 -36.65 3.59 -18.60
N GLY A 85 -35.57 4.33 -18.70
CA GLY A 85 -35.36 5.58 -17.95
C GLY A 85 -35.02 5.39 -16.47
N ARG A 86 -34.75 4.15 -16.00
CA ARG A 86 -34.36 3.88 -14.62
C ARG A 86 -32.90 4.16 -14.42
N ALA A 87 -32.51 4.65 -13.25
CA ALA A 87 -31.12 4.80 -12.86
C ALA A 87 -30.39 3.45 -12.89
N SER A 88 -29.26 3.38 -13.54
CA SER A 88 -28.48 2.16 -13.74
C SER A 88 -27.00 2.49 -13.84
N ILE A 89 -26.14 1.58 -13.41
CA ILE A 89 -24.69 1.76 -13.47
C ILE A 89 -24.16 1.12 -14.75
N PHE A 90 -23.46 1.92 -15.54
CA PHE A 90 -22.62 1.45 -16.63
C PHE A 90 -21.18 1.37 -16.13
N THR A 91 -20.56 0.20 -16.20
CA THR A 91 -19.14 0.02 -15.83
C THR A 91 -18.35 -0.43 -17.05
N HIS A 92 -17.32 0.31 -17.38
CA HIS A 92 -16.28 -0.09 -18.30
C HIS A 92 -15.01 -0.40 -17.51
N ALA A 93 -14.41 -1.57 -17.75
CA ALA A 93 -13.21 -1.99 -17.05
C ALA A 93 -12.12 -2.46 -18.03
N TYR A 94 -10.88 -2.14 -17.69
CA TYR A 94 -9.67 -2.71 -18.29
C TYR A 94 -9.10 -3.72 -17.32
N PHE A 95 -8.60 -4.86 -17.83
CA PHE A 95 -8.06 -5.96 -17.04
C PHE A 95 -6.61 -6.23 -17.39
N MET A 96 -5.84 -6.55 -16.37
CA MET A 96 -4.46 -6.98 -16.45
C MET A 96 -4.22 -8.09 -15.43
N GLY A 97 -3.38 -9.07 -15.74
CA GLY A 97 -2.94 -10.07 -14.76
C GLY A 97 -2.20 -9.42 -13.62
N LEU A 98 -2.40 -9.94 -12.38
CA LEU A 98 -1.82 -9.37 -11.17
C LEU A 98 -0.28 -9.30 -11.22
N ASP A 99 0.38 -10.32 -11.78
CA ASP A 99 1.84 -10.36 -11.90
C ASP A 99 2.39 -9.26 -12.82
N GLU A 100 1.66 -8.96 -13.91
CA GLU A 100 2.03 -7.88 -14.82
C GLU A 100 1.82 -6.52 -14.16
N TYR A 101 0.70 -6.35 -13.46
CA TYR A 101 0.42 -5.17 -12.67
C TYR A 101 1.50 -4.94 -11.63
N ALA A 102 1.84 -5.97 -10.83
CA ALA A 102 2.86 -5.88 -9.80
C ALA A 102 4.22 -5.44 -10.37
N ARG A 103 4.65 -6.02 -11.51
CA ARG A 103 5.86 -5.62 -12.22
C ARG A 103 5.83 -4.16 -12.68
N CYS A 104 4.71 -3.69 -13.24
CA CYS A 104 4.56 -2.29 -13.63
C CYS A 104 4.69 -1.37 -12.43
N MET A 105 3.98 -1.68 -11.34
CA MET A 105 4.03 -0.90 -10.11
C MET A 105 5.41 -0.90 -9.45
N GLU A 106 6.12 -2.00 -9.49
CA GLU A 106 7.48 -2.11 -8.96
C GLU A 106 8.45 -1.24 -9.76
N THR A 107 8.35 -1.27 -11.09
CA THR A 107 9.29 -0.62 -12.01
C THR A 107 8.96 0.86 -12.20
N ASP A 108 7.74 1.16 -12.60
CA ASP A 108 7.26 2.51 -12.89
C ASP A 108 5.74 2.65 -12.67
N PRO A 109 5.31 3.15 -11.50
CA PRO A 109 3.89 3.35 -11.21
C PRO A 109 3.16 4.28 -12.21
N SER A 110 3.88 5.15 -12.95
CA SER A 110 3.25 6.00 -13.95
C SER A 110 2.66 5.21 -15.12
N ALA A 111 3.20 4.01 -15.39
CA ALA A 111 2.67 3.08 -16.38
C ALA A 111 1.22 2.63 -16.06
N ILE A 112 0.82 2.69 -14.80
CA ILE A 112 -0.53 2.33 -14.35
C ILE A 112 -1.38 3.59 -14.12
N TYR A 113 -0.94 4.50 -13.25
CA TYR A 113 -1.72 5.69 -12.90
C TYR A 113 -1.83 6.69 -14.07
N GLY A 114 -0.89 6.65 -15.00
CA GLY A 114 -0.90 7.45 -16.22
C GLY A 114 -1.81 6.94 -17.34
N ILE A 115 -2.44 5.76 -17.21
CA ILE A 115 -3.32 5.22 -18.25
C ILE A 115 -4.48 6.19 -18.51
N ASP A 116 -4.67 6.55 -19.79
CA ASP A 116 -5.80 7.37 -20.20
C ASP A 116 -7.11 6.59 -20.12
N THR A 117 -8.00 7.05 -19.26
CA THR A 117 -9.34 6.49 -19.04
C THR A 117 -10.44 7.33 -19.69
N GLY A 118 -10.08 8.31 -20.52
CA GLY A 118 -11.03 9.26 -21.14
C GLY A 118 -12.05 8.59 -22.06
N ASP A 119 -11.63 7.52 -22.74
CA ASP A 119 -12.47 6.74 -23.66
C ASP A 119 -13.27 5.59 -23.01
N MET A 120 -13.20 5.43 -21.67
CA MET A 120 -14.04 4.49 -20.92
C MET A 120 -15.50 4.95 -20.83
N MET A 121 -16.13 5.30 -21.95
CA MET A 121 -17.42 5.97 -21.94
C MET A 121 -18.51 5.32 -22.77
N THR A 122 -18.15 4.50 -23.77
CA THR A 122 -19.14 4.02 -24.72
C THR A 122 -18.82 2.60 -25.19
N ALA A 123 -19.64 1.65 -24.78
CA ALA A 123 -19.70 0.38 -25.49
C ALA A 123 -21.12 0.16 -26.01
N GLN A 124 -21.23 -0.37 -27.19
CA GLN A 124 -22.48 -0.83 -27.76
C GLN A 124 -22.75 -2.26 -27.29
N SER A 125 -24.00 -2.57 -26.97
CA SER A 125 -24.44 -3.92 -26.64
C SER A 125 -24.14 -4.89 -27.77
N GLY A 126 -23.63 -6.09 -27.45
CA GLY A 126 -23.36 -7.13 -28.40
C GLY A 126 -22.09 -6.96 -29.23
N SER A 127 -21.26 -5.96 -28.97
CA SER A 127 -20.02 -5.74 -29.70
C SER A 127 -18.83 -6.48 -29.08
N GLN A 128 -18.04 -7.13 -29.92
CA GLN A 128 -16.71 -7.61 -29.54
C GLN A 128 -15.76 -6.40 -29.48
N LEU A 129 -15.10 -6.21 -28.36
CA LEU A 129 -14.14 -5.14 -28.18
C LEU A 129 -12.73 -5.63 -28.53
N PRO A 130 -11.91 -4.85 -29.25
CA PRO A 130 -10.49 -5.17 -29.35
C PRO A 130 -9.84 -5.00 -27.98
N PRO A 131 -8.75 -5.72 -27.67
CA PRO A 131 -7.93 -5.38 -26.49
C PRO A 131 -7.47 -3.92 -26.58
N LYS A 132 -7.46 -3.23 -25.45
CA LYS A 132 -7.10 -1.82 -25.37
C LYS A 132 -5.59 -1.65 -25.41
N GLU A 133 -5.08 -0.92 -26.38
CA GLU A 133 -3.73 -0.37 -26.31
C GLU A 133 -3.75 0.85 -25.42
N THR A 134 -2.99 0.79 -24.32
CA THR A 134 -2.98 1.89 -23.33
C THR A 134 -2.20 3.08 -23.87
N VAL A 135 -2.80 4.25 -23.76
CA VAL A 135 -2.15 5.54 -23.97
C VAL A 135 -1.82 6.10 -22.59
N LEU A 136 -0.58 6.55 -22.39
CA LEU A 136 -0.18 7.19 -21.15
C LEU A 136 -0.37 8.70 -21.27
N ARG A 137 -1.03 9.28 -20.28
CA ARG A 137 -1.03 10.73 -20.08
C ARG A 137 0.31 11.13 -19.45
N GLY A 138 0.94 12.17 -19.97
CA GLY A 138 2.09 12.79 -19.34
C GLY A 138 1.73 13.49 -18.01
N GLY A 139 2.76 14.01 -17.34
CA GLY A 139 2.56 14.85 -16.15
C GLY A 139 2.66 14.14 -14.80
N PHE A 140 3.05 12.85 -14.78
CA PHE A 140 3.35 12.10 -13.55
C PHE A 140 4.80 12.36 -13.12
N GLU A 141 5.08 13.57 -12.68
CA GLU A 141 6.34 13.97 -12.06
C GLU A 141 6.08 14.27 -10.58
N LEU A 142 6.80 13.58 -9.69
CA LEU A 142 6.56 13.68 -8.25
C LEU A 142 6.67 15.12 -7.73
N SER A 143 7.67 15.89 -8.18
CA SER A 143 7.86 17.29 -7.77
C SER A 143 6.68 18.17 -8.15
N VAL A 144 6.22 18.04 -9.39
CA VAL A 144 5.09 18.81 -9.92
C VAL A 144 3.79 18.47 -9.20
N LEU A 145 3.55 17.17 -8.94
CA LEU A 145 2.33 16.74 -8.25
C LEU A 145 2.36 17.09 -6.76
N ARG A 146 3.54 17.04 -6.13
CA ARG A 146 3.69 17.50 -4.74
C ARG A 146 3.36 18.99 -4.62
N GLU A 147 3.85 19.82 -5.54
CA GLU A 147 3.51 21.24 -5.58
C GLU A 147 2.02 21.46 -5.80
N LYS A 148 1.42 20.76 -6.79
CA LYS A 148 -0.01 20.83 -7.12
C LYS A 148 -0.92 20.56 -5.92
N TYR A 149 -0.57 19.60 -5.06
CA TYR A 149 -1.36 19.20 -3.89
C TYR A 149 -0.83 19.77 -2.56
N GLY A 150 0.11 20.71 -2.62
CA GLY A 150 0.70 21.32 -1.42
C GLY A 150 1.35 20.28 -0.50
N LEU A 151 1.93 19.20 -1.04
CA LEU A 151 2.62 18.15 -0.30
C LEU A 151 4.06 18.60 0.01
N THR A 152 4.19 19.53 0.97
CA THR A 152 5.48 19.87 1.57
C THR A 152 6.15 18.61 2.13
N ASP A 153 7.42 18.65 2.52
CA ASP A 153 8.10 17.48 3.09
C ASP A 153 7.34 16.91 4.28
N GLU A 154 6.87 17.76 5.20
CA GLU A 154 6.11 17.34 6.38
C GLU A 154 4.76 16.68 6.00
N ARG A 155 4.04 17.26 5.06
CA ARG A 155 2.77 16.69 4.58
C ARG A 155 2.96 15.42 3.79
N TYR A 156 4.02 15.36 2.99
CA TYR A 156 4.34 14.16 2.23
C TYR A 156 4.78 13.01 3.16
N ALA A 157 5.56 13.32 4.21
CA ALA A 157 5.89 12.34 5.24
C ALA A 157 4.62 11.78 5.93
N LEU A 158 3.66 12.65 6.29
CA LEU A 158 2.38 12.24 6.87
C LEU A 158 1.54 11.39 5.88
N LEU A 159 1.49 11.77 4.60
CA LEU A 159 0.81 10.98 3.58
C LEU A 159 1.41 9.58 3.47
N LEU A 160 2.73 9.47 3.38
CA LEU A 160 3.43 8.19 3.29
C LEU A 160 3.16 7.33 4.52
N TYR A 161 3.27 7.89 5.72
CA TYR A 161 2.98 7.19 6.96
C TYR A 161 1.56 6.58 6.95
N ASN A 162 0.54 7.39 6.62
CA ASN A 162 -0.85 6.95 6.58
C ASN A 162 -1.08 5.87 5.50
N VAL A 163 -0.44 5.99 4.34
CA VAL A 163 -0.52 4.98 3.27
C VAL A 163 0.11 3.67 3.70
N TYR A 164 1.29 3.72 4.33
CA TYR A 164 1.92 2.50 4.84
C TYR A 164 1.08 1.84 5.95
N GLN A 165 0.48 2.62 6.84
CA GLN A 165 -0.47 2.09 7.82
C GLN A 165 -1.65 1.39 7.15
N ALA A 166 -2.26 2.02 6.15
CA ALA A 166 -3.38 1.44 5.42
C ALA A 166 -2.98 0.13 4.71
N VAL A 167 -1.86 0.15 3.99
CA VAL A 167 -1.39 -1.01 3.21
C VAL A 167 -0.92 -2.16 4.11
N ALA A 168 -0.15 -1.88 5.17
CA ALA A 168 0.33 -2.89 6.11
C ALA A 168 -0.77 -3.42 7.03
N GLY A 169 -1.72 -2.56 7.43
CA GLY A 169 -2.84 -2.91 8.30
C GLY A 169 -4.04 -3.53 7.59
N GLY A 170 -3.99 -3.67 6.25
CA GLY A 170 -5.13 -4.17 5.47
C GLY A 170 -6.35 -3.24 5.51
N GLY A 171 -6.13 -1.94 5.76
CA GLY A 171 -7.17 -0.93 5.85
C GLY A 171 -7.16 0.04 4.67
N SER A 172 -7.71 1.23 4.89
CA SER A 172 -7.87 2.27 3.88
C SER A 172 -7.48 3.64 4.44
N LEU A 173 -6.90 4.47 3.60
CA LEU A 173 -6.68 5.90 3.81
C LEU A 173 -7.77 6.69 3.10
N ALA A 174 -8.56 7.48 3.82
CA ALA A 174 -9.48 8.41 3.21
C ALA A 174 -8.84 9.79 3.00
N LEU A 175 -8.77 10.22 1.75
CA LEU A 175 -8.41 11.59 1.37
C LEU A 175 -9.64 12.48 1.55
N LEU A 176 -9.56 13.42 2.48
CA LEU A 176 -10.62 14.41 2.72
C LEU A 176 -10.41 15.61 1.80
N THR A 177 -11.44 16.00 1.06
CA THR A 177 -11.38 17.14 0.15
C THR A 177 -12.74 17.78 -0.03
N GLN A 178 -12.73 19.05 -0.42
CA GLN A 178 -13.92 19.81 -0.85
C GLN A 178 -14.17 19.70 -2.37
N LEU A 179 -13.28 19.06 -3.11
CA LEU A 179 -13.42 18.91 -4.56
C LEU A 179 -14.70 18.12 -4.92
N PRO A 180 -15.40 18.52 -5.97
CA PRO A 180 -16.53 17.76 -6.48
C PRO A 180 -16.05 16.42 -7.06
N LEU A 181 -16.89 15.38 -7.03
CA LEU A 181 -16.56 14.03 -7.47
C LEU A 181 -16.00 13.98 -8.91
N SER A 182 -16.40 14.90 -9.78
CA SER A 182 -15.87 14.97 -11.15
C SER A 182 -14.37 15.30 -11.22
N GLN A 183 -13.80 15.94 -10.20
CA GLN A 183 -12.39 16.31 -10.12
C GLN A 183 -11.57 15.34 -9.27
N THR A 184 -12.22 14.47 -8.50
CA THR A 184 -11.52 13.51 -7.61
C THR A 184 -10.86 12.37 -8.37
N GLN A 185 -11.27 12.09 -9.61
CA GLN A 185 -10.69 10.98 -10.40
C GLN A 185 -9.22 11.21 -10.75
N ASP A 186 -8.86 12.41 -11.21
CA ASP A 186 -7.45 12.73 -11.47
C ASP A 186 -6.67 12.88 -10.16
N MET A 187 -7.28 13.54 -9.17
CA MET A 187 -6.65 13.75 -7.86
C MET A 187 -6.25 12.42 -7.21
N VAL A 188 -7.14 11.43 -7.12
CA VAL A 188 -6.86 10.19 -6.38
C VAL A 188 -5.72 9.40 -7.01
N ARG A 189 -5.67 9.31 -8.35
CA ARG A 189 -4.60 8.59 -9.05
C ARG A 189 -3.26 9.33 -8.96
N GLU A 190 -3.26 10.67 -9.01
CA GLU A 190 -2.05 11.48 -8.88
C GLU A 190 -1.49 11.41 -7.44
N VAL A 191 -2.35 11.48 -6.42
CA VAL A 191 -1.94 11.29 -5.02
C VAL A 191 -1.47 9.85 -4.78
N ALA A 192 -2.14 8.84 -5.35
CA ALA A 192 -1.70 7.46 -5.27
C ALA A 192 -0.33 7.25 -5.94
N TYR A 193 -0.07 7.91 -7.07
CA TYR A 193 1.26 7.93 -7.67
C TYR A 193 2.31 8.56 -6.74
N CYS A 194 2.00 9.73 -6.15
CA CYS A 194 2.92 10.35 -5.17
C CYS A 194 3.24 9.38 -4.02
N ALA A 195 2.25 8.69 -3.49
CA ALA A 195 2.42 7.69 -2.45
C ALA A 195 3.30 6.52 -2.93
N ALA A 196 3.04 5.98 -4.12
CA ALA A 196 3.81 4.88 -4.71
C ALA A 196 5.31 5.21 -4.83
N MET A 197 5.65 6.46 -5.15
CA MET A 197 7.05 6.90 -5.27
C MET A 197 7.82 6.91 -3.95
N GLY A 198 7.13 6.91 -2.81
CA GLY A 198 7.72 6.78 -1.47
C GLY A 198 7.53 5.40 -0.84
N MET A 199 6.96 4.42 -1.58
CA MET A 199 6.75 3.06 -1.09
C MET A 199 7.83 2.09 -1.55
N LEU A 200 8.06 1.04 -0.72
CA LEU A 200 8.86 -0.12 -1.12
C LEU A 200 8.31 -0.70 -2.43
N PRO A 201 9.15 -0.88 -3.47
CA PRO A 201 8.70 -1.34 -4.78
C PRO A 201 7.80 -2.58 -4.72
N GLY A 202 8.19 -3.60 -3.96
CA GLY A 202 7.43 -4.85 -3.84
C GLY A 202 6.13 -4.74 -3.04
N LEU A 203 5.80 -3.58 -2.44
CA LEU A 203 4.51 -3.33 -1.78
C LEU A 203 3.56 -2.47 -2.62
N ARG A 204 4.04 -1.83 -3.69
CA ARG A 204 3.25 -0.88 -4.49
C ARG A 204 2.03 -1.51 -5.15
N TRP A 205 2.07 -2.80 -5.47
CA TRP A 205 0.92 -3.51 -6.05
C TRP A 205 -0.33 -3.53 -5.16
N ARG A 206 -0.15 -3.32 -3.84
CA ARG A 206 -1.26 -3.20 -2.89
C ARG A 206 -1.91 -1.81 -2.89
N LEU A 207 -1.29 -0.84 -3.57
CA LEU A 207 -1.76 0.52 -3.59
C LEU A 207 -2.88 0.69 -4.62
N THR A 208 -4.06 0.22 -4.28
CA THR A 208 -5.30 0.45 -5.02
C THR A 208 -5.91 1.80 -4.66
N CYS A 209 -6.73 2.38 -5.54
CA CYS A 209 -7.37 3.65 -5.22
C CYS A 209 -8.77 3.78 -5.82
N SER A 210 -9.61 4.60 -5.18
CA SER A 210 -10.97 4.91 -5.64
C SER A 210 -11.30 6.39 -5.49
N SER A 211 -11.91 6.97 -6.51
CA SER A 211 -12.39 8.36 -6.47
C SER A 211 -13.66 8.57 -5.64
N ALA A 212 -14.15 7.55 -4.96
CA ALA A 212 -15.25 7.58 -4.02
C ALA A 212 -14.85 6.94 -2.69
N ALA A 213 -15.70 7.04 -1.67
CA ALA A 213 -15.45 6.54 -0.32
C ALA A 213 -15.59 5.00 -0.24
N ASP A 214 -14.75 4.29 -1.01
CA ASP A 214 -14.65 2.84 -1.06
C ASP A 214 -13.47 2.35 -0.23
N THR A 215 -13.72 1.94 1.01
CA THR A 215 -12.68 1.50 1.96
C THR A 215 -12.03 0.16 1.63
N ARG A 216 -12.40 -0.51 0.54
CA ARG A 216 -11.68 -1.68 0.01
C ARG A 216 -10.44 -1.25 -0.77
N ALA A 217 -10.42 -0.02 -1.28
CA ALA A 217 -9.22 0.56 -1.87
C ALA A 217 -8.26 1.04 -0.76
N ALA A 218 -6.95 0.89 -0.98
CA ALA A 218 -5.93 1.38 -0.05
C ALA A 218 -5.99 2.90 0.11
N ILE A 219 -6.36 3.63 -0.96
CA ILE A 219 -6.65 5.08 -0.92
C ILE A 219 -8.05 5.30 -1.49
N CYS A 220 -8.91 5.98 -0.75
CA CYS A 220 -10.22 6.39 -1.22
C CYS A 220 -10.46 7.89 -0.96
N VAL A 221 -11.45 8.47 -1.65
CA VAL A 221 -11.81 9.88 -1.47
C VAL A 221 -13.08 9.99 -0.67
N SER A 222 -13.10 10.85 0.36
CA SER A 222 -14.27 11.15 1.15
C SER A 222 -14.54 12.66 1.17
N SER A 223 -15.81 13.05 1.11
CA SER A 223 -16.20 14.45 1.28
C SER A 223 -16.07 14.88 2.73
N LYS A 224 -15.54 16.07 2.98
CA LYS A 224 -15.54 16.71 4.32
C LYS A 224 -16.94 16.94 4.88
N ALA A 225 -17.95 17.02 4.03
CA ALA A 225 -19.34 17.26 4.44
C ALA A 225 -20.04 16.03 5.07
N GLY A 226 -19.34 14.91 5.25
CA GLY A 226 -19.89 13.72 5.89
C GLY A 226 -20.84 12.96 4.97
N GLY A 227 -20.34 12.32 3.95
CA GLY A 227 -21.08 11.39 3.09
C GLY A 227 -20.81 9.94 3.50
N GLY A 228 -21.85 9.11 3.45
CA GLY A 228 -21.74 7.69 3.75
C GLY A 228 -20.75 6.99 2.80
N GLY A 229 -19.68 6.47 3.35
CA GLY A 229 -18.77 5.56 2.67
C GLY A 229 -19.10 4.10 2.99
N MET A 230 -18.47 3.16 2.27
CA MET A 230 -18.47 1.76 2.64
C MET A 230 -17.39 1.52 3.71
N GLY A 231 -17.81 1.35 4.98
CA GLY A 231 -16.90 1.10 6.08
C GLY A 231 -16.28 2.36 6.69
N ILE A 232 -15.42 2.15 7.69
CA ILE A 232 -14.67 3.20 8.38
C ILE A 232 -13.23 3.13 7.90
N PRO A 233 -12.64 4.21 7.37
CA PRO A 233 -11.24 4.21 6.99
C PRO A 233 -10.36 4.04 8.24
N LEU A 234 -9.19 3.40 8.07
CA LEU A 234 -8.21 3.23 9.14
C LEU A 234 -7.59 4.58 9.53
N CYS A 235 -7.34 5.43 8.56
CA CYS A 235 -6.77 6.76 8.74
C CYS A 235 -7.36 7.77 7.74
N THR A 236 -7.15 9.05 8.00
CA THR A 236 -7.61 10.14 7.15
C THR A 236 -6.48 11.12 6.86
N PHE A 237 -6.47 11.67 5.66
CA PHE A 237 -5.55 12.72 5.25
C PHE A 237 -6.33 13.88 4.61
N ASP A 238 -6.27 15.05 5.23
CA ASP A 238 -6.94 16.24 4.74
C ASP A 238 -6.06 16.95 3.71
N LEU A 239 -6.50 16.95 2.46
CA LEU A 239 -5.78 17.62 1.36
C LEU A 239 -5.83 19.15 1.46
N ASP A 240 -6.85 19.71 2.10
CA ASP A 240 -7.04 21.16 2.21
C ASP A 240 -6.44 21.73 3.49
N ASP A 241 -6.08 20.88 4.48
CA ASP A 241 -5.44 21.29 5.73
C ASP A 241 -3.91 21.25 5.61
N GLY A 242 -3.31 22.44 5.47
CA GLY A 242 -1.85 22.60 5.36
C GLY A 242 -1.07 22.46 6.68
N GLY A 243 -1.75 22.41 7.84
CA GLY A 243 -1.12 22.57 9.16
C GLY A 243 -0.76 21.26 9.88
N ARG A 244 -1.32 20.13 9.49
CA ARG A 244 -1.11 18.86 10.19
C ARG A 244 0.27 18.27 9.92
N ARG A 245 0.98 17.90 10.99
CA ARG A 245 2.32 17.30 10.94
C ARG A 245 2.30 15.85 11.39
N LEU A 246 3.37 15.13 11.08
CA LEU A 246 3.59 13.77 11.58
C LEU A 246 4.05 13.83 13.04
N GLU A 247 3.15 13.54 13.95
CA GLU A 247 3.37 13.52 15.43
C GLU A 247 3.53 12.10 15.96
N GLU A 248 4.17 11.24 15.19
CA GLU A 248 4.33 9.84 15.55
C GLU A 248 5.65 9.58 16.27
N ASP A 249 5.77 8.34 16.76
CA ASP A 249 6.99 7.84 17.37
C ASP A 249 8.23 8.20 16.54
N PRO A 250 9.25 8.83 17.14
CA PRO A 250 10.45 9.31 16.44
C PRO A 250 11.14 8.24 15.59
N PHE A 251 11.16 6.99 16.07
CA PHE A 251 11.77 5.85 15.35
C PHE A 251 11.12 5.59 14.00
N VAL A 252 9.80 5.64 13.95
CA VAL A 252 9.04 5.46 12.71
C VAL A 252 9.00 6.76 11.89
N ALA A 253 8.82 7.90 12.55
CA ALA A 253 8.69 9.20 11.90
C ALA A 253 9.95 9.60 11.13
N GLU A 254 11.14 9.25 11.61
CA GLU A 254 12.42 9.55 10.96
C GLU A 254 12.49 8.95 9.55
N LEU A 255 12.04 7.72 9.37
CA LEU A 255 11.95 7.09 8.06
C LEU A 255 11.14 7.95 7.07
N PHE A 256 9.93 8.37 7.46
CA PHE A 256 9.06 9.08 6.54
C PHE A 256 9.54 10.50 6.26
N ARG A 257 10.12 11.18 7.25
CA ARG A 257 10.78 12.49 7.03
C ARG A 257 11.95 12.36 6.05
N TYR A 258 12.77 11.32 6.20
CA TYR A 258 13.84 11.03 5.25
C TYR A 258 13.30 10.79 3.84
N LEU A 259 12.31 9.89 3.67
CA LEU A 259 11.74 9.58 2.37
C LEU A 259 11.09 10.81 1.71
N ALA A 260 10.55 11.73 2.52
CA ALA A 260 9.94 12.95 2.00
C ALA A 260 10.97 13.99 1.52
N SER A 261 12.09 14.14 2.24
CA SER A 261 13.10 15.17 1.96
C SER A 261 14.25 14.71 1.05
N ALA A 262 14.49 13.40 0.94
CA ALA A 262 15.58 12.84 0.16
C ALA A 262 15.45 13.15 -1.34
N ALA A 263 16.58 13.36 -2.01
CA ALA A 263 16.63 13.47 -3.47
C ALA A 263 16.06 12.20 -4.13
N PRO A 264 15.49 12.30 -5.34
CA PRO A 264 14.81 11.17 -5.98
C PRO A 264 15.63 9.89 -6.06
N GLU A 265 16.91 10.00 -6.42
CA GLU A 265 17.79 8.83 -6.54
C GLU A 265 18.18 8.25 -5.18
N GLU A 266 18.46 9.10 -4.18
CA GLU A 266 18.75 8.67 -2.81
C GLU A 266 17.54 7.95 -2.19
N ARG A 267 16.34 8.51 -2.38
CA ARG A 267 15.09 7.87 -1.95
C ARG A 267 14.91 6.51 -2.59
N ARG A 268 15.10 6.42 -3.92
CA ARG A 268 15.01 5.17 -4.67
C ARG A 268 15.97 4.13 -4.14
N GLN A 269 17.23 4.50 -3.95
CA GLN A 269 18.26 3.58 -3.45
C GLN A 269 17.92 3.11 -2.03
N MET A 270 17.52 4.02 -1.14
CA MET A 270 17.09 3.66 0.22
C MET A 270 15.93 2.65 0.20
N LEU A 271 14.92 2.87 -0.63
CA LEU A 271 13.77 1.94 -0.74
C LEU A 271 14.19 0.56 -1.24
N LEU A 272 15.12 0.48 -2.20
CA LEU A 272 15.65 -0.80 -2.70
C LEU A 272 16.47 -1.52 -1.63
N ASP A 273 17.32 -0.81 -0.91
CA ASP A 273 18.14 -1.38 0.16
C ASP A 273 17.26 -1.90 1.32
N MET A 274 16.25 -1.11 1.71
CA MET A 274 15.27 -1.54 2.73
C MET A 274 14.49 -2.77 2.28
N GLN A 275 14.05 -2.81 1.02
CA GLN A 275 13.34 -3.97 0.47
C GLN A 275 14.21 -5.22 0.49
N TYR A 276 15.49 -5.09 0.14
CA TYR A 276 16.45 -6.18 0.22
C TYR A 276 16.59 -6.70 1.66
N ILE A 277 16.81 -5.80 2.63
CA ILE A 277 16.94 -6.16 4.05
C ILE A 277 15.68 -6.86 4.55
N LEU A 278 14.50 -6.33 4.22
CA LEU A 278 13.23 -6.92 4.64
C LEU A 278 13.00 -8.29 4.00
N GLY A 279 13.27 -8.43 2.70
CA GLY A 279 13.10 -9.69 1.97
C GLY A 279 13.96 -10.82 2.51
N GLU A 280 15.15 -10.48 3.07
CA GLU A 280 16.00 -11.44 3.79
C GLU A 280 15.44 -11.83 5.18
N LEU A 281 14.57 -11.01 5.76
CA LEU A 281 14.00 -11.24 7.09
C LEU A 281 12.65 -11.96 7.03
N VAL A 282 11.72 -11.41 6.22
CA VAL A 282 10.35 -11.92 6.09
C VAL A 282 9.84 -11.65 4.67
N PRO A 283 8.86 -12.43 4.18
CA PRO A 283 8.13 -12.05 2.99
C PRO A 283 7.50 -10.65 3.18
N LEU A 284 7.63 -9.77 2.19
CA LEU A 284 7.21 -8.37 2.28
C LEU A 284 5.73 -8.20 2.66
N GLU A 285 4.89 -9.15 2.31
CA GLU A 285 3.47 -9.18 2.65
C GLU A 285 3.18 -9.22 4.17
N TYR A 286 4.15 -9.66 4.97
CA TYR A 286 4.06 -9.70 6.44
C TYR A 286 4.85 -8.58 7.13
N ALA A 287 5.45 -7.67 6.36
CA ALA A 287 6.23 -6.58 6.91
C ALA A 287 5.33 -5.56 7.61
N SER A 288 5.46 -5.44 8.92
CA SER A 288 4.83 -4.38 9.69
C SER A 288 5.55 -3.03 9.51
N LEU A 289 4.90 -1.94 9.87
CA LEU A 289 5.49 -0.61 9.85
C LEU A 289 6.78 -0.51 10.70
N GLU A 290 6.79 -1.15 11.86
CA GLU A 290 7.96 -1.25 12.73
C GLU A 290 9.13 -1.98 12.07
N MET A 291 8.86 -3.05 11.31
CA MET A 291 9.89 -3.78 10.59
C MET A 291 10.44 -2.94 9.42
N ILE A 292 9.61 -2.19 8.74
CA ILE A 292 10.02 -1.29 7.66
C ILE A 292 10.93 -0.19 8.21
N ALA A 293 10.57 0.43 9.35
CA ALA A 293 11.43 1.39 10.04
C ALA A 293 12.74 0.74 10.55
N THR A 294 12.68 -0.51 11.03
CA THR A 294 13.87 -1.26 11.43
C THR A 294 14.84 -1.44 10.28
N ALA A 295 14.36 -1.80 9.08
CA ALA A 295 15.21 -1.94 7.89
C ALA A 295 15.88 -0.60 7.51
N TYR A 296 15.18 0.52 7.63
CA TYR A 296 15.73 1.85 7.44
C TYR A 296 16.88 2.15 8.41
N HIS A 297 16.66 1.93 9.71
CA HIS A 297 17.70 2.19 10.72
C HIS A 297 18.89 1.25 10.55
N MET A 298 18.67 -0.02 10.21
CA MET A 298 19.74 -0.96 9.90
C MET A 298 20.56 -0.50 8.69
N ARG A 299 19.91 0.02 7.64
CA ARG A 299 20.59 0.57 6.48
C ARG A 299 21.49 1.74 6.87
N LYS A 300 20.98 2.68 7.70
CA LYS A 300 21.77 3.80 8.23
C LYS A 300 22.97 3.34 9.05
N MET A 301 22.80 2.32 9.89
CA MET A 301 23.89 1.77 10.68
C MET A 301 24.97 1.15 9.81
N ASN A 302 24.60 0.58 8.66
CA ASN A 302 25.55 0.01 7.71
C ASN A 302 26.43 1.07 7.03
N ASP A 303 25.95 2.30 6.91
CA ASP A 303 26.73 3.45 6.42
C ASP A 303 27.72 4.01 7.48
N GLY A 304 27.85 3.34 8.62
CA GLY A 304 28.78 3.74 9.69
C GLY A 304 28.20 4.72 10.70
N ASN A 305 26.91 5.09 10.57
CA ASN A 305 26.22 5.91 11.55
C ASN A 305 26.07 5.11 12.86
N ARG A 306 26.49 5.71 13.97
CA ARG A 306 26.17 5.16 15.30
C ARG A 306 24.79 5.65 15.69
N PRO A 307 23.79 4.76 15.83
CA PRO A 307 22.49 5.16 16.30
C PRO A 307 22.54 5.56 17.78
N GLU A 308 21.57 6.33 18.24
CA GLU A 308 21.31 6.52 19.67
C GLU A 308 20.95 5.16 20.30
N ASN A 309 21.18 5.03 21.60
CA ASN A 309 21.01 3.74 22.29
C ASN A 309 19.58 3.22 22.21
N ASP A 310 18.59 4.12 22.30
CA ASP A 310 17.18 3.76 22.19
C ASP A 310 16.78 3.23 20.79
N VAL A 311 17.33 3.84 19.73
CA VAL A 311 17.16 3.35 18.34
C VAL A 311 17.78 1.97 18.19
N TYR A 312 19.00 1.78 18.72
CA TYR A 312 19.68 0.51 18.69
C TYR A 312 18.88 -0.59 19.41
N ASP A 313 18.46 -0.33 20.64
CA ASP A 313 17.69 -1.25 21.46
C ASP A 313 16.37 -1.64 20.78
N ARG A 314 15.74 -0.69 20.10
CA ARG A 314 14.50 -0.92 19.37
C ARG A 314 14.72 -1.78 18.13
N VAL A 315 15.80 -1.57 17.37
CA VAL A 315 16.16 -2.43 16.23
C VAL A 315 16.38 -3.87 16.71
N VAL A 316 17.14 -4.08 17.79
CA VAL A 316 17.35 -5.41 18.37
C VAL A 316 16.03 -6.05 18.82
N GLY A 317 15.19 -5.29 19.53
CA GLY A 317 13.86 -5.74 19.97
C GLY A 317 12.97 -6.17 18.80
N ASN A 318 12.94 -5.38 17.73
CA ASN A 318 12.14 -5.69 16.54
C ASN A 318 12.67 -6.91 15.79
N LEU A 319 13.99 -7.11 15.70
CA LEU A 319 14.57 -8.34 15.14
C LEU A 319 14.19 -9.58 15.97
N LEU A 320 14.20 -9.47 17.31
CA LEU A 320 13.76 -10.54 18.19
C LEU A 320 12.26 -10.87 17.99
N LEU A 321 11.41 -9.87 17.82
CA LEU A 321 10.00 -10.06 17.53
C LEU A 321 9.77 -10.63 16.11
N CYS A 322 10.53 -10.15 15.11
CA CYS A 322 10.52 -10.69 13.76
C CYS A 322 10.76 -12.21 13.76
N GLY A 323 11.72 -12.66 14.51
CA GLY A 323 12.00 -14.11 14.63
C GLY A 323 10.85 -14.96 15.21
N ARG A 324 9.76 -14.37 15.69
CA ARG A 324 8.54 -15.07 16.12
C ARG A 324 7.54 -15.26 14.99
N VAL A 325 7.71 -14.55 13.87
CA VAL A 325 6.83 -14.70 12.70
C VAL A 325 7.12 -16.04 12.04
N PRO A 326 6.12 -16.90 11.80
CA PRO A 326 6.33 -18.24 11.26
C PRO A 326 7.05 -18.26 9.90
N SER A 327 6.83 -17.22 9.09
CA SER A 327 7.41 -17.06 7.75
C SER A 327 8.78 -16.35 7.76
N ALA A 328 9.30 -15.96 8.94
CA ALA A 328 10.60 -15.28 9.04
C ALA A 328 11.76 -16.23 8.71
N ASN A 329 12.77 -15.69 8.02
CA ASN A 329 14.03 -16.39 7.80
C ASN A 329 14.84 -16.39 9.11
N GLN A 330 14.70 -17.46 9.88
CA GLN A 330 15.30 -17.61 11.20
C GLN A 330 16.82 -17.51 11.18
N GLU A 331 17.46 -18.05 10.14
CA GLU A 331 18.92 -18.01 10.02
C GLU A 331 19.42 -16.57 9.84
N THR A 332 18.80 -15.81 8.94
CA THR A 332 19.16 -14.39 8.71
C THR A 332 18.88 -13.54 9.93
N VAL A 333 17.71 -13.70 10.57
CA VAL A 333 17.38 -12.99 11.82
C VAL A 333 18.44 -13.24 12.89
N ASN A 334 18.89 -14.49 13.07
CA ASN A 334 19.91 -14.83 14.05
C ASN A 334 21.28 -14.23 13.71
N LYS A 335 21.71 -14.31 12.44
CA LYS A 335 22.97 -13.69 11.99
C LYS A 335 22.99 -12.19 12.25
N LEU A 336 21.89 -11.49 11.97
CA LEU A 336 21.76 -10.06 12.22
C LEU A 336 21.75 -9.71 13.70
N LEU A 337 21.02 -10.49 14.53
CA LEU A 337 21.03 -10.32 15.98
C LEU A 337 22.44 -10.49 16.55
N ILE A 338 23.16 -11.54 16.16
CA ILE A 338 24.54 -11.77 16.58
C ILE A 338 25.44 -10.60 16.17
N TRP A 339 25.32 -10.13 14.92
CA TRP A 339 26.06 -8.99 14.42
C TRP A 339 25.79 -7.72 15.22
N MET A 340 24.53 -7.43 15.50
CA MET A 340 24.11 -6.28 16.32
C MET A 340 24.67 -6.38 17.73
N LEU A 341 24.48 -7.52 18.40
CA LEU A 341 24.92 -7.73 19.77
C LEU A 341 26.44 -7.68 19.93
N LYS A 342 27.23 -8.11 18.93
CA LYS A 342 28.69 -8.00 18.95
C LYS A 342 29.21 -6.57 18.81
N ARG A 343 28.43 -5.67 18.23
CA ARG A 343 28.86 -4.27 17.96
C ARG A 343 28.62 -3.32 19.15
N GLN A 344 27.71 -3.64 20.04
CA GLN A 344 27.29 -2.74 21.12
C GLN A 344 27.73 -3.28 22.48
N ASN A 345 28.38 -2.40 23.25
CA ASN A 345 28.78 -2.67 24.64
C ASN A 345 27.79 -2.06 25.65
N ALA A 346 26.58 -1.65 25.23
CA ALA A 346 25.60 -1.04 26.11
C ALA A 346 24.75 -2.09 26.82
N ALA A 347 24.29 -1.78 28.03
CA ALA A 347 23.32 -2.57 28.76
C ALA A 347 21.99 -2.61 27.99
N LEU A 348 21.49 -3.80 27.71
CA LEU A 348 20.19 -4.00 27.05
C LEU A 348 19.06 -3.73 28.07
N PRO A 349 17.99 -3.04 27.70
CA PRO A 349 16.81 -2.89 28.54
C PRO A 349 16.27 -4.27 28.97
N LYS A 350 15.79 -4.37 30.21
CA LYS A 350 15.32 -5.64 30.81
C LYS A 350 14.37 -6.41 29.90
N ARG A 351 13.43 -5.72 29.25
CA ARG A 351 12.48 -6.35 28.32
C ARG A 351 13.17 -7.01 27.12
N ILE A 352 14.19 -6.36 26.55
CA ILE A 352 14.95 -6.91 25.42
C ILE A 352 15.76 -8.11 25.87
N MET A 353 16.34 -8.08 27.08
CA MET A 353 17.03 -9.21 27.68
C MET A 353 16.10 -10.42 27.85
N GLU A 354 14.89 -10.23 28.38
CA GLU A 354 13.89 -11.28 28.53
C GLU A 354 13.51 -11.91 27.19
N LEU A 355 13.25 -11.07 26.16
CA LEU A 355 12.96 -11.54 24.80
C LEU A 355 14.14 -12.26 24.17
N SER A 356 15.37 -11.79 24.42
CA SER A 356 16.60 -12.40 23.92
C SER A 356 16.82 -13.80 24.53
N VAL A 357 16.59 -13.96 25.82
CA VAL A 357 16.70 -15.27 26.52
C VAL A 357 15.66 -16.23 25.97
N ASP A 358 14.40 -15.83 25.85
CA ASP A 358 13.33 -16.66 25.27
C ASP A 358 13.66 -17.10 23.84
N ARG A 359 14.21 -16.19 23.05
CA ARG A 359 14.66 -16.46 21.68
C ARG A 359 15.82 -17.47 21.65
N CYS A 360 16.85 -17.30 22.51
CA CYS A 360 17.97 -18.21 22.61
C CYS A 360 17.52 -19.64 22.97
N VAL A 361 16.59 -19.76 23.93
CA VAL A 361 16.06 -21.06 24.33
C VAL A 361 15.37 -21.75 23.16
N LYS A 362 14.49 -21.06 22.45
CA LYS A 362 13.79 -21.60 21.29
C LYS A 362 14.74 -21.97 20.16
N GLN A 363 15.73 -21.13 19.89
CA GLN A 363 16.71 -21.41 18.83
C GLN A 363 17.63 -22.54 19.17
N ALA A 364 18.07 -22.67 20.42
CA ALA A 364 18.89 -23.79 20.88
C ALA A 364 18.15 -25.16 20.80
N GLN A 365 16.82 -25.13 20.88
CA GLN A 365 15.97 -26.31 20.66
C GLN A 365 15.85 -26.67 19.17
N ALA A 366 15.87 -25.70 18.28
CA ALA A 366 15.70 -25.89 16.82
C ALA A 366 17.05 -26.12 16.10
N ASP A 367 18.09 -25.38 16.49
CA ASP A 367 19.43 -25.42 15.89
C ASP A 367 20.50 -25.21 16.98
N ALA A 368 21.22 -26.27 17.32
CA ALA A 368 22.19 -26.25 18.40
C ALA A 368 23.43 -25.39 18.14
N ALA A 369 23.79 -25.09 16.88
CA ALA A 369 24.97 -24.28 16.54
C ALA A 369 24.69 -22.79 16.59
N GLY A 370 23.69 -22.33 15.83
CA GLY A 370 23.30 -20.92 15.81
C GLY A 370 22.70 -20.45 17.14
N GLY A 371 21.96 -21.35 17.82
CA GLY A 371 21.42 -21.08 19.15
C GLY A 371 22.50 -20.84 20.20
N ARG A 372 23.59 -21.62 20.18
CA ARG A 372 24.71 -21.45 21.12
C ARG A 372 25.42 -20.10 20.93
N GLU A 373 25.75 -19.73 19.70
CA GLU A 373 26.41 -18.44 19.43
C GLU A 373 25.54 -17.26 19.89
N LEU A 374 24.24 -17.30 19.64
CA LEU A 374 23.29 -16.28 20.11
C LEU A 374 23.22 -16.27 21.64
N CYS A 375 23.12 -17.42 22.30
CA CYS A 375 23.13 -17.53 23.76
C CYS A 375 24.42 -16.96 24.37
N ASP A 376 25.59 -17.26 23.80
CA ASP A 376 26.86 -16.74 24.28
C ASP A 376 26.95 -15.20 24.16
N CYS A 377 26.40 -14.62 23.07
CA CYS A 377 26.33 -13.17 22.91
C CYS A 377 25.40 -12.55 23.96
N VAL A 378 24.21 -13.09 24.16
CA VAL A 378 23.25 -12.60 25.15
C VAL A 378 23.77 -12.76 26.56
N CYS A 379 24.40 -13.89 26.90
CA CYS A 379 25.01 -14.10 28.23
C CYS A 379 26.13 -13.09 28.52
N ARG A 380 26.96 -12.76 27.55
CA ARG A 380 27.98 -11.71 27.70
C ARG A 380 27.35 -10.34 27.93
N LEU A 381 26.30 -9.99 27.20
CA LEU A 381 25.59 -8.72 27.40
C LEU A 381 24.88 -8.64 28.77
N LEU A 382 24.31 -9.75 29.24
CA LEU A 382 23.72 -9.86 30.57
C LEU A 382 24.79 -9.66 31.68
N GLN A 383 26.01 -10.17 31.49
CA GLN A 383 27.11 -9.94 32.44
C GLN A 383 27.52 -8.47 32.47
N TYR A 384 27.60 -7.81 31.31
CA TYR A 384 27.88 -6.36 31.23
C TYR A 384 26.81 -5.51 31.91
N SER A 385 25.53 -5.84 31.69
CA SER A 385 24.39 -5.15 32.30
C SER A 385 24.44 -5.22 33.84
N ARG A 386 24.71 -6.41 34.39
CA ARG A 386 24.84 -6.58 35.86
C ARG A 386 26.02 -5.80 36.43
N SER A 387 27.11 -5.67 35.68
CA SER A 387 28.26 -4.88 36.12
C SER A 387 27.98 -3.37 36.12
N ALA A 388 27.11 -2.89 35.21
CA ALA A 388 26.71 -1.48 35.12
C ALA A 388 25.70 -1.04 36.20
N GLU A 389 24.90 -1.99 36.71
CA GLU A 389 23.97 -1.72 37.81
C GLU A 389 24.65 -1.73 39.19
N GLN A 390 25.91 -2.18 39.28
CA GLN A 390 26.72 -2.23 40.50
C GLN A 390 27.71 -1.06 40.63
N LEU A 391 27.81 -0.19 39.61
CA LEU A 391 28.57 1.05 39.57
C LEU A 391 27.64 2.27 39.76
#